data_b2c6030e8ff313564673603db20d3a6a
#
_entry.id   b2c6030e8ff313564673603db20d3a6a
#
_cell.length_a   1.000
_cell.length_b   1.000
_cell.length_c   1.000
_cell.angle_alpha   90.00
_cell.angle_beta   90.00
_cell.angle_gamma   90.00
#
_symmetry.space_group_name_H-M   'P 1'
#
loop_
_entity.id
_entity.type
_entity.pdbx_description
1 polymer ?
#
loop_
_entity_poly.entity_id
_entity_poly.type
_entity_poly.pdbx_seq_one_letter_code
_entity_poly.pdbx_strand_id
1 'polypeptide(L)'
;MWNLRCLCVLVALILPNVAFAHHGSSGQFETNKTIELSGEITRVRLVNPHAYVYFDVTNEDGSVTNMRCELQSGSLLKRRGWNTEQFKAGSAITILGSPDRNDPTTCYMQQITFENGVTANRNSVFDDNGSLVNGASTASAVDSDVTVERETIRADGRPNLAGNWAMVRKEGSRPGGGGAFAQLTDAGALAVEGATQDENPRYQCEPTNIIMDWWFDLMVNKIEQSSTQINLTYGFMSLTRTIYFDGTQMPEEYEPNRAGFSTGVWDGTT
;
A
#
# COMPACT_ATOMS: atom_id res chain seq x y z
N MET A 1 48.71 9.33 -50.81
CA MET A 1 47.90 8.16 -50.57
C MET A 1 47.47 8.16 -49.11
N TRP A 2 46.28 8.68 -48.86
CA TRP A 2 45.74 8.79 -47.50
C TRP A 2 44.80 7.63 -47.24
N ASN A 3 45.12 6.82 -46.22
CA ASN A 3 44.30 5.72 -45.76
C ASN A 3 43.11 6.28 -44.93
N LEU A 4 41.90 6.18 -45.49
CA LEU A 4 40.66 6.48 -44.85
C LEU A 4 40.29 5.29 -43.94
N ARG A 5 40.61 5.37 -42.64
CA ARG A 5 40.14 4.40 -41.67
C ARG A 5 38.69 4.74 -41.32
N CYS A 6 37.78 3.88 -41.71
CA CYS A 6 36.37 3.92 -41.28
C CYS A 6 36.30 3.81 -39.78
N LEU A 7 35.92 4.89 -39.12
CA LEU A 7 35.53 4.92 -37.73
C LEU A 7 34.02 4.53 -37.66
N CYS A 8 33.75 3.25 -37.46
CA CYS A 8 32.38 2.80 -37.13
C CYS A 8 32.03 3.28 -35.74
N VAL A 9 31.34 4.41 -35.65
CA VAL A 9 30.70 4.83 -34.41
C VAL A 9 29.48 3.96 -34.18
N LEU A 10 29.58 3.02 -33.24
CA LEU A 10 28.48 2.24 -32.74
C LEU A 10 27.61 3.15 -31.88
N VAL A 11 26.61 3.77 -32.47
CA VAL A 11 25.57 4.48 -31.74
C VAL A 11 24.68 3.39 -31.12
N ALA A 12 24.97 3.02 -29.89
CA ALA A 12 24.05 2.24 -29.08
C ALA A 12 22.80 3.11 -28.86
N LEU A 13 21.73 2.82 -29.57
CA LEU A 13 20.39 3.34 -29.31
C LEU A 13 19.96 2.81 -27.94
N ILE A 14 20.21 3.59 -26.91
CA ILE A 14 19.55 3.43 -25.61
C ILE A 14 18.11 3.88 -25.83
N LEU A 15 17.26 2.94 -26.23
CA LEU A 15 15.82 3.15 -26.18
C LEU A 15 15.46 3.27 -24.69
N PRO A 16 14.88 4.38 -24.23
CA PRO A 16 14.32 4.42 -22.89
C PRO A 16 13.21 3.36 -22.83
N ASN A 17 13.42 2.34 -22.02
CA ASN A 17 12.32 1.47 -21.64
C ASN A 17 11.35 2.35 -20.85
N VAL A 18 10.28 2.81 -21.51
CA VAL A 18 9.17 3.48 -20.86
C VAL A 18 8.47 2.42 -20.03
N ALA A 19 8.86 2.28 -18.77
CA ALA A 19 8.14 1.45 -17.82
C ALA A 19 6.83 2.18 -17.52
N PHE A 20 5.75 1.76 -18.16
CA PHE A 20 4.40 2.19 -17.80
C PHE A 20 4.07 1.58 -16.43
N ALA A 21 4.27 2.33 -15.37
CA ALA A 21 3.79 1.98 -14.05
C ALA A 21 2.29 2.35 -13.97
N HIS A 22 1.43 1.36 -14.13
CA HIS A 22 -0.03 1.54 -14.03
C HIS A 22 -0.47 1.41 -12.58
N HIS A 23 -0.86 2.50 -11.93
CA HIS A 23 -1.26 2.52 -10.52
C HIS A 23 -2.77 2.46 -10.26
N GLY A 24 -3.57 2.21 -11.28
CA GLY A 24 -4.98 1.88 -11.14
C GLY A 24 -5.23 0.43 -11.53
N SER A 25 -5.94 -0.35 -10.70
CA SER A 25 -6.28 -1.73 -11.05
C SER A 25 -6.90 -1.85 -12.45
N SER A 26 -7.67 -0.87 -12.89
CA SER A 26 -8.27 -0.84 -14.23
C SER A 26 -7.27 -0.54 -15.36
N GLY A 27 -6.14 0.08 -15.07
CA GLY A 27 -5.07 0.31 -16.05
C GLY A 27 -4.30 -0.97 -16.35
N GLN A 28 -3.97 -1.73 -15.32
CA GLN A 28 -3.19 -2.95 -15.40
C GLN A 28 -4.07 -4.18 -15.68
N PHE A 29 -5.24 -4.29 -15.03
CA PHE A 29 -6.08 -5.47 -15.09
C PHE A 29 -7.34 -5.25 -15.93
N GLU A 30 -7.83 -6.31 -16.58
CA GLU A 30 -9.12 -6.32 -17.28
C GLU A 30 -10.27 -6.50 -16.26
N THR A 31 -10.62 -5.44 -15.53
CA THR A 31 -11.57 -5.49 -14.40
C THR A 31 -13.00 -5.90 -14.80
N ASN A 32 -13.32 -5.85 -16.09
CA ASN A 32 -14.58 -6.33 -16.67
C ASN A 32 -14.55 -7.82 -17.04
N LYS A 33 -13.41 -8.50 -16.87
CA LYS A 33 -13.23 -9.92 -17.13
C LYS A 33 -12.87 -10.64 -15.83
N THR A 34 -13.50 -11.78 -15.61
CA THR A 34 -13.20 -12.66 -14.48
C THR A 34 -12.68 -13.98 -15.00
N ILE A 35 -11.60 -14.46 -14.41
CA ILE A 35 -11.03 -15.78 -14.60
C ILE A 35 -11.07 -16.54 -13.29
N GLU A 36 -11.19 -17.86 -13.36
CA GLU A 36 -11.06 -18.77 -12.24
C GLU A 36 -9.77 -19.57 -12.39
N LEU A 37 -8.97 -19.57 -11.33
CA LEU A 37 -7.67 -20.24 -11.28
C LEU A 37 -7.63 -21.12 -10.04
N SER A 38 -7.36 -22.40 -10.22
CA SER A 38 -7.18 -23.35 -9.12
C SER A 38 -5.77 -23.90 -9.14
N GLY A 39 -5.15 -24.03 -7.96
CA GLY A 39 -3.78 -24.49 -7.85
C GLY A 39 -3.32 -24.67 -6.42
N GLU A 40 -2.02 -24.87 -6.24
CA GLU A 40 -1.37 -25.05 -4.94
C GLU A 40 -0.54 -23.84 -4.57
N ILE A 41 -0.72 -23.31 -3.36
CA ILE A 41 0.05 -22.17 -2.86
C ILE A 41 1.53 -22.52 -2.76
N THR A 42 2.38 -21.68 -3.34
CA THR A 42 3.82 -21.80 -3.18
C THR A 42 4.34 -20.82 -2.12
N ARG A 43 3.76 -19.61 -2.06
CA ARG A 43 4.10 -18.59 -1.04
C ARG A 43 3.10 -17.45 -1.03
N VAL A 44 3.15 -16.65 0.04
CA VAL A 44 2.50 -15.33 0.11
C VAL A 44 3.51 -14.26 0.52
N ARG A 45 3.33 -13.05 0.01
CA ARG A 45 4.09 -11.87 0.43
C ARG A 45 3.11 -10.79 0.88
N LEU A 46 2.98 -10.60 2.19
CA LEU A 46 2.15 -9.56 2.79
C LEU A 46 2.95 -8.28 2.97
N VAL A 47 3.23 -7.60 1.86
CA VAL A 47 4.05 -6.38 1.78
C VAL A 47 3.24 -5.20 1.26
N ASN A 48 3.74 -3.99 1.44
CA ASN A 48 3.21 -2.77 0.81
C ASN A 48 4.00 -2.47 -0.47
N PRO A 49 3.41 -1.77 -1.44
CA PRO A 49 2.01 -1.30 -1.49
C PRO A 49 1.00 -2.40 -1.82
N HIS A 50 1.41 -3.50 -2.42
CA HIS A 50 0.56 -4.62 -2.83
C HIS A 50 1.13 -5.94 -2.33
N ALA A 51 0.27 -6.74 -1.66
CA ALA A 51 0.60 -8.12 -1.33
C ALA A 51 0.30 -9.04 -2.52
N TYR A 52 0.95 -10.20 -2.54
CA TYR A 52 0.77 -11.20 -3.60
C TYR A 52 0.69 -12.60 -3.01
N VAL A 53 -0.23 -13.40 -3.52
CA VAL A 53 -0.19 -14.85 -3.38
C VAL A 53 0.37 -15.46 -4.65
N TYR A 54 1.28 -16.42 -4.50
CA TYR A 54 1.91 -17.20 -5.58
C TYR A 54 1.45 -18.64 -5.48
N PHE A 55 1.11 -19.23 -6.60
CA PHE A 55 0.59 -20.59 -6.64
C PHE A 55 0.86 -21.23 -8.01
N ASP A 56 0.89 -22.55 -8.02
CA ASP A 56 1.12 -23.36 -9.20
C ASP A 56 -0.20 -23.90 -9.73
N VAL A 57 -0.49 -23.64 -11.00
CA VAL A 57 -1.65 -24.18 -11.71
C VAL A 57 -1.17 -25.31 -12.61
N THR A 58 -1.73 -26.50 -12.43
CA THR A 58 -1.51 -27.62 -13.34
C THR A 58 -2.48 -27.52 -14.51
N ASN A 59 -1.95 -27.38 -15.72
CA ASN A 59 -2.72 -27.28 -16.94
C ASN A 59 -3.23 -28.67 -17.41
N GLU A 60 -4.16 -28.70 -18.35
CA GLU A 60 -4.74 -29.95 -18.90
C GLU A 60 -3.68 -30.85 -19.54
N ASP A 61 -2.61 -30.28 -20.09
CA ASP A 61 -1.50 -31.03 -20.70
C ASP A 61 -0.47 -31.54 -19.68
N GLY A 62 -0.70 -31.29 -18.38
CA GLY A 62 0.19 -31.64 -17.28
C GLY A 62 1.36 -30.67 -17.04
N SER A 63 1.47 -29.61 -17.82
CA SER A 63 2.43 -28.54 -17.56
C SER A 63 2.01 -27.72 -16.33
N VAL A 64 2.98 -27.06 -15.67
CA VAL A 64 2.74 -26.21 -14.52
C VAL A 64 3.00 -24.76 -14.88
N THR A 65 2.00 -23.92 -14.62
CA THR A 65 2.14 -22.47 -14.75
C THR A 65 2.24 -21.83 -13.37
N ASN A 66 3.35 -21.12 -13.12
CA ASN A 66 3.51 -20.35 -11.89
C ASN A 66 2.70 -19.05 -11.99
N MET A 67 1.65 -18.95 -11.20
CA MET A 67 0.74 -17.81 -11.18
C MET A 67 1.02 -16.93 -9.95
N ARG A 68 0.66 -15.66 -10.07
CA ARG A 68 0.55 -14.75 -8.92
C ARG A 68 -0.71 -13.91 -9.03
N CYS A 69 -1.35 -13.64 -7.90
CA CYS A 69 -2.46 -12.69 -7.86
C CYS A 69 -2.23 -11.61 -6.84
N GLU A 70 -2.50 -10.37 -7.26
CA GLU A 70 -2.40 -9.21 -6.41
C GLU A 70 -3.56 -9.16 -5.41
N LEU A 71 -3.20 -8.99 -4.16
CA LEU A 71 -4.08 -8.77 -3.02
C LEU A 71 -4.13 -7.28 -2.67
N GLN A 72 -4.72 -6.94 -1.52
CA GLN A 72 -4.62 -5.62 -0.91
C GLN A 72 -3.19 -5.38 -0.38
N SER A 73 -2.92 -4.16 0.11
CA SER A 73 -1.64 -3.89 0.78
C SER A 73 -1.44 -4.79 2.01
N GLY A 74 -0.20 -5.17 2.26
CA GLY A 74 0.13 -6.06 3.37
C GLY A 74 -0.29 -5.51 4.73
N SER A 75 -0.17 -4.19 4.95
CA SER A 75 -0.60 -3.56 6.20
C SER A 75 -2.12 -3.61 6.39
N LEU A 76 -2.90 -3.43 5.32
CA LEU A 76 -4.36 -3.52 5.37
C LEU A 76 -4.82 -4.95 5.63
N LEU A 77 -4.22 -5.92 4.94
CA LEU A 77 -4.55 -7.34 5.15
C LEU A 77 -4.26 -7.77 6.58
N LYS A 78 -3.07 -7.45 7.11
CA LYS A 78 -2.71 -7.77 8.50
C LYS A 78 -3.69 -7.18 9.51
N ARG A 79 -4.13 -5.94 9.31
CA ARG A 79 -5.14 -5.31 10.17
C ARG A 79 -6.50 -6.02 10.11
N ARG A 80 -6.82 -6.63 8.97
CA ARG A 80 -8.04 -7.42 8.77
C ARG A 80 -7.90 -8.88 9.18
N GLY A 81 -6.87 -9.21 9.93
CA GLY A 81 -6.62 -10.56 10.41
C GLY A 81 -6.07 -11.54 9.38
N TRP A 82 -5.72 -11.04 8.17
CA TRP A 82 -5.02 -11.87 7.21
C TRP A 82 -3.57 -12.07 7.66
N ASN A 83 -3.12 -13.32 7.64
CA ASN A 83 -1.76 -13.68 8.03
C ASN A 83 -1.21 -14.78 7.12
N THR A 84 0.03 -15.17 7.31
CA THR A 84 0.71 -16.17 6.48
C THR A 84 0.20 -17.59 6.69
N GLU A 85 -0.41 -17.90 7.83
CA GLU A 85 -0.92 -19.23 8.16
C GLU A 85 -2.08 -19.67 7.26
N GLN A 86 -2.89 -18.69 6.80
CA GLN A 86 -3.97 -18.95 5.85
C GLN A 86 -3.44 -19.34 4.45
N PHE A 87 -2.18 -18.98 4.16
CA PHE A 87 -1.54 -19.23 2.88
C PHE A 87 -0.43 -20.28 3.00
N LYS A 88 -0.71 -21.35 3.69
CA LYS A 88 0.26 -22.43 3.87
C LYS A 88 0.69 -23.02 2.53
N ALA A 89 2.00 -23.10 2.29
CA ALA A 89 2.54 -23.69 1.07
C ALA A 89 2.09 -25.16 0.93
N GLY A 90 1.71 -25.57 -0.28
CA GLY A 90 1.15 -26.88 -0.59
C GLY A 90 -0.35 -26.99 -0.40
N SER A 91 -1.03 -25.99 0.20
CA SER A 91 -2.49 -25.99 0.31
C SER A 91 -3.15 -25.58 -1.00
N ALA A 92 -4.28 -26.23 -1.30
CA ALA A 92 -5.08 -25.89 -2.48
C ALA A 92 -5.78 -24.54 -2.30
N ILE A 93 -5.88 -23.80 -3.40
CA ILE A 93 -6.69 -22.58 -3.48
C ILE A 93 -7.43 -22.49 -4.79
N THR A 94 -8.54 -21.74 -4.78
CA THR A 94 -9.22 -21.28 -5.99
C THR A 94 -9.37 -19.76 -5.91
N ILE A 95 -8.97 -19.06 -6.96
CA ILE A 95 -9.03 -17.60 -7.05
C ILE A 95 -9.94 -17.20 -8.21
N LEU A 96 -10.92 -16.35 -7.92
CA LEU A 96 -11.60 -15.54 -8.91
C LEU A 96 -10.89 -14.20 -9.01
N GLY A 97 -10.48 -13.79 -10.19
CA GLY A 97 -9.73 -12.56 -10.38
C GLY A 97 -9.82 -11.98 -11.77
N SER A 98 -9.35 -10.75 -11.93
CA SER A 98 -9.21 -10.11 -13.24
C SER A 98 -7.81 -10.36 -13.79
N PRO A 99 -7.68 -10.82 -15.05
CA PRO A 99 -6.36 -11.06 -15.64
C PRO A 99 -5.62 -9.74 -15.87
N ASP A 100 -4.30 -9.79 -15.78
CA ASP A 100 -3.43 -8.69 -16.22
C ASP A 100 -3.48 -8.59 -17.75
N ARG A 101 -3.38 -7.37 -18.27
CA ARG A 101 -3.46 -7.08 -19.72
C ARG A 101 -2.22 -7.54 -20.48
N ASN A 102 -1.08 -7.58 -19.82
CA ASN A 102 0.23 -7.79 -20.44
C ASN A 102 0.96 -9.03 -19.90
N ASP A 103 0.61 -9.49 -18.70
CA ASP A 103 1.22 -10.65 -18.05
C ASP A 103 0.17 -11.73 -17.78
N PRO A 104 0.12 -12.79 -18.63
CA PRO A 104 -0.86 -13.87 -18.49
C PRO A 104 -0.70 -14.67 -17.20
N THR A 105 0.41 -14.53 -16.48
CA THR A 105 0.68 -15.22 -15.22
C THR A 105 0.30 -14.39 -14.00
N THR A 106 -0.28 -13.20 -14.20
CA THR A 106 -0.66 -12.28 -13.12
C THR A 106 -2.17 -12.02 -13.10
N CYS A 107 -2.78 -11.96 -11.95
CA CYS A 107 -4.16 -11.55 -11.78
C CYS A 107 -4.37 -10.58 -10.61
N TYR A 108 -5.52 -9.90 -10.61
CA TYR A 108 -6.03 -9.09 -9.51
C TYR A 108 -7.10 -9.89 -8.78
N MET A 109 -6.82 -10.34 -7.57
CA MET A 109 -7.73 -11.19 -6.80
C MET A 109 -9.00 -10.42 -6.43
N GLN A 110 -10.14 -10.98 -6.77
CA GLN A 110 -11.46 -10.54 -6.33
C GLN A 110 -11.95 -11.39 -5.16
N GLN A 111 -11.81 -12.71 -5.28
CA GLN A 111 -12.21 -13.69 -4.29
C GLN A 111 -11.19 -14.83 -4.24
N ILE A 112 -10.98 -15.39 -3.05
CA ILE A 112 -10.16 -16.57 -2.82
C ILE A 112 -10.95 -17.58 -1.99
N THR A 113 -10.90 -18.84 -2.39
CA THR A 113 -11.40 -19.98 -1.62
C THR A 113 -10.22 -20.81 -1.18
N PHE A 114 -10.05 -20.96 0.13
CA PHE A 114 -8.99 -21.76 0.73
C PHE A 114 -9.36 -23.24 0.76
N GLU A 115 -8.36 -24.12 0.96
CA GLU A 115 -8.53 -25.58 1.06
C GLU A 115 -9.59 -26.02 2.06
N ASN A 116 -9.75 -25.30 3.16
CA ASN A 116 -10.77 -25.55 4.21
C ASN A 116 -12.18 -25.09 3.80
N GLY A 117 -12.38 -24.63 2.57
CA GLY A 117 -13.66 -24.15 2.05
C GLY A 117 -14.02 -22.72 2.43
N VAL A 118 -13.21 -22.04 3.23
CA VAL A 118 -13.45 -20.63 3.57
C VAL A 118 -13.23 -19.77 2.32
N THR A 119 -14.26 -18.99 1.98
CA THR A 119 -14.23 -18.08 0.84
C THR A 119 -14.17 -16.63 1.32
N ALA A 120 -13.17 -15.90 0.90
CA ALA A 120 -12.91 -14.52 1.27
C ALA A 120 -12.76 -13.63 0.04
N ASN A 121 -13.18 -12.37 0.15
CA ASN A 121 -12.93 -11.35 -0.85
C ASN A 121 -11.86 -10.35 -0.35
N ARG A 122 -11.48 -9.38 -1.17
CA ARG A 122 -10.46 -8.37 -0.82
C ARG A 122 -10.76 -7.59 0.46
N ASN A 123 -12.03 -7.52 0.87
CA ASN A 123 -12.48 -6.75 2.02
C ASN A 123 -12.80 -7.61 3.24
N SER A 124 -12.68 -8.91 3.13
CA SER A 124 -12.96 -9.84 4.22
C SER A 124 -12.08 -9.60 5.43
N VAL A 125 -12.64 -9.85 6.60
CA VAL A 125 -11.99 -9.72 7.91
C VAL A 125 -11.95 -11.09 8.56
N PHE A 126 -10.82 -11.44 9.17
CA PHE A 126 -10.64 -12.64 9.95
C PHE A 126 -10.43 -12.28 11.42
N ASP A 127 -10.95 -13.13 12.32
CA ASP A 127 -10.68 -13.03 13.74
C ASP A 127 -9.29 -13.60 14.11
N ASP A 128 -8.94 -13.53 15.38
CA ASP A 128 -7.65 -14.01 15.89
C ASP A 128 -7.48 -15.54 15.75
N ASN A 129 -8.56 -16.28 15.52
CA ASN A 129 -8.55 -17.72 15.27
C ASN A 129 -8.46 -18.05 13.75
N GLY A 130 -8.40 -17.05 12.91
CA GLY A 130 -8.39 -17.21 11.45
C GLY A 130 -9.76 -17.56 10.85
N SER A 131 -10.85 -17.37 11.58
CA SER A 131 -12.22 -17.56 11.09
C SER A 131 -12.73 -16.30 10.41
N LEU A 132 -13.48 -16.48 9.31
CA LEU A 132 -14.09 -15.36 8.60
C LEU A 132 -15.16 -14.69 9.47
N VAL A 133 -15.05 -13.40 9.69
CA VAL A 133 -16.06 -12.62 10.40
C VAL A 133 -17.22 -12.35 9.44
N ASN A 134 -18.33 -13.08 9.65
CA ASN A 134 -19.55 -12.92 8.86
C ASN A 134 -20.19 -11.55 9.13
N GLY A 135 -20.54 -10.83 8.05
CA GLY A 135 -21.17 -9.51 8.14
C GLY A 135 -20.20 -8.34 8.02
N ALA A 136 -18.90 -8.56 7.95
CA ALA A 136 -17.92 -7.54 7.59
C ALA A 136 -18.01 -7.21 6.08
N SER A 137 -19.18 -6.75 5.65
CA SER A 137 -19.37 -6.16 4.33
C SER A 137 -18.73 -4.79 4.32
N THR A 138 -17.65 -4.66 3.56
CA THR A 138 -17.21 -3.43 2.85
C THR A 138 -16.91 -2.16 3.64
N ALA A 139 -17.27 -2.02 4.89
CA ALA A 139 -16.82 -0.94 5.74
C ALA A 139 -15.70 -1.48 6.64
N SER A 140 -14.67 -0.72 6.84
CA SER A 140 -13.68 -0.95 7.87
C SER A 140 -14.38 -1.09 9.23
N ALA A 141 -14.86 -2.27 9.55
CA ALA A 141 -15.11 -2.57 10.92
C ALA A 141 -13.74 -2.80 11.59
N VAL A 142 -13.03 -1.72 11.84
CA VAL A 142 -12.42 -1.62 13.15
C VAL A 142 -13.62 -1.66 14.06
N ASP A 143 -13.81 -2.80 14.72
CA ASP A 143 -14.80 -2.91 15.79
C ASP A 143 -14.51 -1.72 16.71
N SER A 144 -15.43 -0.74 16.69
CA SER A 144 -15.30 0.45 17.53
C SER A 144 -15.37 0.11 19.03
N ASP A 145 -15.63 -1.15 19.34
CA ASP A 145 -15.75 -1.66 20.69
C ASP A 145 -14.46 -2.34 21.21
N VAL A 146 -13.42 -2.49 20.39
CA VAL A 146 -12.09 -2.76 20.92
C VAL A 146 -11.49 -1.46 21.43
N THR A 147 -12.05 -0.95 22.50
CA THR A 147 -11.38 0.02 23.36
C THR A 147 -10.24 -0.73 24.05
N VAL A 148 -9.07 -0.76 23.41
CA VAL A 148 -7.85 -1.05 24.14
C VAL A 148 -7.75 0.04 25.20
N GLU A 149 -7.98 -0.29 26.46
CA GLU A 149 -7.70 0.61 27.56
C GLU A 149 -6.22 0.95 27.47
N ARG A 150 -5.95 2.16 27.04
CA ARG A 150 -4.57 2.68 27.01
C ARG A 150 -4.53 3.96 27.84
N GLU A 151 -3.43 4.16 28.52
CA GLU A 151 -3.16 5.44 29.15
C GLU A 151 -3.17 6.55 28.10
N THR A 152 -4.06 7.51 28.25
CA THR A 152 -4.19 8.66 27.34
C THR A 152 -3.17 9.74 27.63
N ILE A 153 -2.62 9.73 28.86
CA ILE A 153 -1.59 10.68 29.33
C ILE A 153 -0.37 9.87 29.77
N ARG A 154 0.79 10.28 29.36
CA ARG A 154 2.09 9.72 29.76
C ARG A 154 2.49 10.21 31.15
N ALA A 155 3.47 9.54 31.75
CA ALA A 155 4.03 9.93 33.06
C ALA A 155 4.62 11.34 33.08
N ASP A 156 5.00 11.89 31.92
CA ASP A 156 5.50 13.27 31.77
C ASP A 156 4.37 14.30 31.60
N GLY A 157 3.11 13.90 31.74
CA GLY A 157 1.92 14.75 31.63
C GLY A 157 1.49 15.06 30.20
N ARG A 158 2.18 14.54 29.18
CA ARG A 158 1.88 14.76 27.78
C ARG A 158 0.88 13.73 27.25
N PRO A 159 0.10 14.05 26.21
CA PRO A 159 -0.75 13.06 25.56
C PRO A 159 0.05 11.86 25.07
N ASN A 160 -0.49 10.67 25.28
CA ASN A 160 0.09 9.44 24.76
C ASN A 160 -0.45 9.20 23.34
N LEU A 161 0.35 9.54 22.34
CA LEU A 161 0.03 9.36 20.93
C LEU A 161 0.57 8.04 20.38
N ALA A 162 1.43 7.32 21.14
CA ALA A 162 2.05 6.09 20.66
C ALA A 162 1.00 5.02 20.32
N GLY A 163 1.22 4.27 19.25
CA GLY A 163 0.34 3.18 18.85
C GLY A 163 0.08 3.13 17.35
N ASN A 164 -0.80 2.22 16.98
CA ASN A 164 -1.28 2.07 15.61
C ASN A 164 -2.59 2.83 15.43
N TRP A 165 -2.65 3.67 14.43
CA TRP A 165 -3.78 4.54 14.17
C TRP A 165 -4.39 4.26 12.80
N ALA A 166 -5.71 4.19 12.75
CA ALA A 166 -6.46 4.05 11.51
C ALA A 166 -7.61 5.05 11.50
N MET A 167 -7.96 5.51 10.33
CA MET A 167 -9.12 6.38 10.16
C MET A 167 -10.41 5.62 10.48
N VAL A 168 -11.24 6.18 11.36
CA VAL A 168 -12.60 5.71 11.57
C VAL A 168 -13.48 6.27 10.48
N ARG A 169 -14.08 5.41 9.68
CA ARG A 169 -15.02 5.82 8.63
C ARG A 169 -16.43 5.86 9.17
N LYS A 170 -17.15 6.89 8.78
CA LYS A 170 -18.60 6.93 8.98
C LYS A 170 -19.26 5.95 8.00
N GLU A 171 -20.28 5.25 8.48
CA GLU A 171 -21.11 4.37 7.67
C GLU A 171 -21.62 5.11 6.42
N GLY A 172 -21.54 4.48 5.25
CA GLY A 172 -21.93 5.08 3.97
C GLY A 172 -20.90 6.00 3.31
N SER A 173 -19.73 6.27 3.94
CA SER A 173 -18.66 7.00 3.27
C SER A 173 -17.97 6.13 2.23
N ARG A 174 -17.74 6.66 1.03
CA ARG A 174 -17.03 5.93 -0.03
C ARG A 174 -15.54 5.85 0.27
N PRO A 175 -14.87 4.70 0.02
CA PRO A 175 -13.42 4.60 0.04
C PRO A 175 -12.80 5.61 -0.94
N GLY A 176 -11.86 6.44 -0.46
CA GLY A 176 -11.25 7.49 -1.30
C GLY A 176 -12.22 8.54 -1.80
N GLY A 177 -13.48 8.49 -1.34
CA GLY A 177 -14.58 9.33 -1.79
C GLY A 177 -14.57 10.69 -1.13
N GLY A 178 -14.04 11.64 -1.87
CA GLY A 178 -14.57 12.97 -1.96
C GLY A 178 -14.90 13.69 -0.66
N GLY A 179 -13.93 13.83 0.23
CA GLY A 179 -13.84 15.13 0.85
C GLY A 179 -13.65 16.11 -0.31
N ALA A 180 -14.35 17.23 -0.33
CA ALA A 180 -14.04 18.28 -1.27
C ALA A 180 -12.53 18.50 -1.18
N PHE A 181 -11.79 18.08 -2.22
CA PHE A 181 -10.37 18.38 -2.29
C PHE A 181 -10.26 19.88 -2.09
N ALA A 182 -9.40 20.30 -1.19
CA ALA A 182 -9.13 21.70 -0.98
C ALA A 182 -8.94 22.33 -2.35
N GLN A 183 -9.68 23.41 -2.63
CA GLN A 183 -9.50 24.12 -3.88
C GLN A 183 -8.06 24.62 -3.94
N LEU A 184 -7.42 24.46 -5.08
CA LEU A 184 -6.10 25.00 -5.28
C LEU A 184 -6.12 26.51 -5.09
N THR A 185 -5.15 27.03 -4.37
CA THR A 185 -4.84 28.46 -4.39
C THR A 185 -4.26 28.83 -5.76
N ASP A 186 -4.23 30.12 -6.09
CA ASP A 186 -3.59 30.59 -7.34
C ASP A 186 -2.14 30.10 -7.46
N ALA A 187 -1.40 30.11 -6.36
CA ALA A 187 -0.04 29.56 -6.30
C ALA A 187 -0.01 28.05 -6.55
N GLY A 188 -0.97 27.32 -6.01
CA GLY A 188 -1.13 25.89 -6.23
C GLY A 188 -1.48 25.57 -7.68
N ALA A 189 -2.35 26.35 -8.30
CA ALA A 189 -2.72 26.19 -9.70
C ALA A 189 -1.49 26.42 -10.62
N LEU A 190 -0.71 27.47 -10.35
CA LEU A 190 0.55 27.73 -11.06
C LEU A 190 1.58 26.59 -10.89
N ALA A 191 1.68 26.03 -9.68
CA ALA A 191 2.64 24.96 -9.40
C ALA A 191 2.33 23.64 -10.12
N VAL A 192 1.08 23.41 -10.52
CA VAL A 192 0.65 22.22 -11.26
C VAL A 192 0.35 22.49 -12.73
N GLU A 193 0.58 23.71 -13.20
CA GLU A 193 0.38 24.08 -14.59
C GLU A 193 1.28 23.22 -15.50
N GLY A 194 0.66 22.50 -16.43
CA GLY A 194 1.37 21.60 -17.33
C GLY A 194 1.78 20.26 -16.73
N ALA A 195 1.53 20.03 -15.43
CA ALA A 195 1.82 18.73 -14.81
C ALA A 195 0.98 17.62 -15.44
N THR A 196 1.61 16.50 -15.71
CA THR A 196 0.96 15.33 -16.29
C THR A 196 0.67 14.28 -15.20
N GLN A 197 -0.22 13.35 -15.51
CA GLN A 197 -0.52 12.25 -14.60
C GLN A 197 0.70 11.38 -14.31
N ASP A 198 1.61 11.23 -15.28
CA ASP A 198 2.82 10.42 -15.15
C ASP A 198 3.83 11.01 -14.16
N GLU A 199 3.75 12.31 -13.89
CA GLU A 199 4.59 12.99 -12.88
C GLU A 199 4.05 12.81 -11.45
N ASN A 200 2.88 12.21 -11.29
CA ASN A 200 2.36 11.92 -9.96
C ASN A 200 3.19 10.80 -9.31
N PRO A 201 3.87 11.06 -8.17
CA PRO A 201 4.74 10.09 -7.51
C PRO A 201 4.07 8.75 -7.22
N ARG A 202 2.75 8.74 -7.01
CA ARG A 202 2.00 7.51 -6.78
C ARG A 202 2.04 6.53 -7.95
N TYR A 203 2.14 7.02 -9.18
CA TYR A 203 2.32 6.16 -10.35
C TYR A 203 3.72 5.54 -10.42
N GLN A 204 4.65 6.04 -9.60
CA GLN A 204 6.01 5.54 -9.49
C GLN A 204 6.23 4.75 -8.18
N CYS A 205 5.18 4.41 -7.45
CA CYS A 205 5.22 3.78 -6.12
C CYS A 205 6.00 4.60 -5.07
N GLU A 206 5.97 5.92 -5.21
CA GLU A 206 6.60 6.85 -4.30
C GLU A 206 5.56 7.58 -3.43
N PRO A 207 5.92 7.99 -2.21
CA PRO A 207 5.03 8.82 -1.40
C PRO A 207 4.81 10.19 -2.05
N THR A 208 3.62 10.74 -1.90
CA THR A 208 3.27 12.07 -2.42
C THR A 208 3.72 13.17 -1.48
N ASN A 209 3.12 13.22 -0.30
CA ASN A 209 3.45 14.19 0.73
C ASN A 209 2.93 13.75 2.11
N ILE A 210 3.44 14.41 3.16
CA ILE A 210 3.16 14.08 4.55
C ILE A 210 1.70 14.26 4.99
N ILE A 211 0.90 15.03 4.24
CA ILE A 211 -0.50 15.27 4.58
C ILE A 211 -1.38 14.24 3.87
N MET A 212 -1.26 14.15 2.55
CA MET A 212 -2.12 13.27 1.76
C MET A 212 -1.88 11.80 2.07
N ASP A 213 -0.63 11.39 2.25
CA ASP A 213 -0.32 9.99 2.50
C ASP A 213 -0.69 9.56 3.93
N TRP A 214 -0.78 10.48 4.89
CA TRP A 214 -1.32 10.20 6.22
C TRP A 214 -2.81 9.92 6.18
N TRP A 215 -3.54 10.65 5.37
CA TRP A 215 -4.99 10.50 5.19
C TRP A 215 -5.38 9.49 4.13
N PHE A 216 -4.39 9.05 3.34
CA PHE A 216 -4.67 8.10 2.28
C PHE A 216 -5.03 6.77 2.89
N ASP A 217 -6.29 6.60 2.92
CA ASP A 217 -7.09 5.41 2.93
C ASP A 217 -6.59 4.17 3.66
N LEU A 218 -7.40 3.69 4.60
CA LEU A 218 -7.41 2.32 5.14
C LEU A 218 -6.06 1.80 5.69
N MET A 219 -4.99 2.57 5.58
CA MET A 219 -3.69 2.19 6.08
C MET A 219 -3.60 2.42 7.58
N VAL A 220 -2.85 1.59 8.26
CA VAL A 220 -2.49 1.82 9.64
C VAL A 220 -1.23 2.66 9.68
N ASN A 221 -1.35 3.83 10.28
CA ASN A 221 -0.21 4.66 10.60
C ASN A 221 0.30 4.30 11.99
N LYS A 222 1.60 4.27 12.18
CA LYS A 222 2.24 4.00 13.47
C LYS A 222 2.83 5.28 14.02
N ILE A 223 2.60 5.55 15.30
CA ILE A 223 3.23 6.62 16.06
C ILE A 223 4.10 6.00 17.14
N GLU A 224 5.38 6.32 17.13
CA GLU A 224 6.33 6.01 18.20
C GLU A 224 6.72 7.31 18.87
N GLN A 225 6.56 7.38 20.19
CA GLN A 225 6.76 8.60 20.97
C GLN A 225 7.76 8.37 22.09
N SER A 226 8.79 9.21 22.13
CA SER A 226 9.73 9.32 23.22
C SER A 226 9.59 10.66 23.96
N SER A 227 10.50 10.98 24.86
CA SER A 227 10.57 12.31 25.51
C SER A 227 11.09 13.41 24.58
N THR A 228 11.85 13.05 23.55
CA THR A 228 12.56 13.98 22.68
C THR A 228 12.06 13.99 21.23
N GLN A 229 11.30 12.98 20.81
CA GLN A 229 10.84 12.91 19.43
C GLN A 229 9.58 12.08 19.28
N ILE A 230 8.88 12.33 18.18
CA ILE A 230 7.79 11.50 17.66
C ILE A 230 8.18 11.02 16.26
N ASN A 231 8.12 9.71 16.04
CA ASN A 231 8.26 9.10 14.73
C ASN A 231 6.88 8.71 14.19
N LEU A 232 6.55 9.20 13.01
CA LEU A 232 5.33 8.86 12.27
C LEU A 232 5.72 7.93 11.13
N THR A 233 5.30 6.67 11.20
CA THR A 233 5.45 5.72 10.08
C THR A 233 4.10 5.60 9.38
N TYR A 234 4.10 5.99 8.12
CA TYR A 234 2.91 5.98 7.28
C TYR A 234 2.65 4.56 6.78
N GLY A 235 1.44 4.08 6.91
CA GLY A 235 1.05 2.77 6.39
C GLY A 235 1.07 2.69 4.86
N PHE A 236 0.94 3.84 4.19
CA PHE A 236 1.07 3.97 2.76
C PHE A 236 2.49 4.36 2.38
N MET A 237 3.12 3.61 1.46
CA MET A 237 4.49 3.81 0.95
C MET A 237 5.60 3.82 2.01
N SER A 238 5.28 3.46 3.26
CA SER A 238 6.26 3.35 4.36
C SER A 238 7.10 4.62 4.61
N LEU A 239 6.55 5.80 4.29
CA LEU A 239 7.20 7.07 4.59
C LEU A 239 7.36 7.20 6.11
N THR A 240 8.55 7.62 6.57
CA THR A 240 8.80 7.91 7.98
C THR A 240 9.14 9.37 8.17
N ARG A 241 8.46 10.03 9.12
CA ARG A 241 8.69 11.41 9.51
C ARG A 241 9.06 11.46 10.98
N THR A 242 10.14 12.19 11.31
CA THR A 242 10.53 12.45 12.69
C THR A 242 10.25 13.91 13.03
N ILE A 243 9.63 14.14 14.19
CA ILE A 243 9.41 15.47 14.78
C ILE A 243 10.25 15.54 16.05
N TYR A 244 11.19 16.47 16.11
CA TYR A 244 12.13 16.64 17.23
C TYR A 244 11.62 17.68 18.22
N PHE A 245 11.68 17.38 19.52
CA PHE A 245 11.26 18.25 20.63
C PHE A 245 12.42 18.65 21.56
N ASP A 246 13.63 18.25 21.23
CA ASP A 246 14.84 18.47 22.04
C ASP A 246 15.66 19.69 21.59
N GLY A 247 15.13 20.48 20.66
CA GLY A 247 15.84 21.63 20.09
C GLY A 247 16.79 21.25 18.95
N THR A 248 16.77 20.00 18.47
CA THR A 248 17.55 19.59 17.30
C THR A 248 17.33 20.57 16.15
N GLN A 249 18.42 21.07 15.60
CA GLN A 249 18.40 21.99 14.47
C GLN A 249 18.53 21.20 13.16
N MET A 250 17.96 21.74 12.09
CA MET A 250 18.15 21.18 10.75
C MET A 250 19.66 21.18 10.42
N PRO A 251 20.21 20.03 9.99
CA PRO A 251 21.61 19.97 9.56
C PRO A 251 21.90 20.99 8.45
N GLU A 252 23.10 21.56 8.45
CA GLU A 252 23.51 22.52 7.41
C GLU A 252 23.50 21.90 5.99
N GLU A 253 23.86 20.62 5.91
CA GLU A 253 23.86 19.83 4.67
C GLU A 253 22.61 18.93 4.57
N TYR A 254 21.42 19.47 4.94
CA TYR A 254 20.18 18.69 4.88
C TYR A 254 19.74 18.48 3.44
N GLU A 255 19.66 17.21 3.03
CA GLU A 255 19.07 16.83 1.75
C GLU A 255 17.54 16.77 1.86
N PRO A 256 16.82 17.65 1.15
CA PRO A 256 15.37 17.67 1.16
C PRO A 256 14.78 16.31 0.74
N ASN A 257 13.82 15.84 1.52
CA ASN A 257 13.09 14.61 1.20
C ASN A 257 11.58 14.82 1.43
N ARG A 258 10.77 13.83 1.05
CA ARG A 258 9.31 13.95 1.12
C ARG A 258 8.75 14.03 2.54
N ALA A 259 9.49 13.57 3.54
CA ALA A 259 9.11 13.69 4.95
C ALA A 259 9.42 15.07 5.54
N GLY A 260 10.36 15.79 4.95
CA GLY A 260 10.85 17.07 5.45
C GLY A 260 11.60 16.94 6.78
N PHE A 261 12.12 18.05 7.26
CA PHE A 261 12.65 18.20 8.63
C PHE A 261 11.60 18.87 9.50
N SER A 262 11.37 18.34 10.70
CA SER A 262 10.31 18.83 11.56
C SER A 262 10.80 18.96 13.01
N THR A 263 10.52 20.12 13.59
CA THR A 263 10.67 20.36 15.02
C THR A 263 9.34 20.76 15.62
N GLY A 264 9.19 20.60 16.91
CA GLY A 264 7.99 20.98 17.66
C GLY A 264 8.32 21.41 19.06
N VAL A 265 7.37 22.05 19.68
CA VAL A 265 7.38 22.36 21.11
C VAL A 265 6.03 21.95 21.67
N TRP A 266 6.03 21.49 22.91
CA TRP A 266 4.79 21.21 23.62
C TRP A 266 4.28 22.50 24.26
N ASP A 267 3.02 22.83 24.00
CA ASP A 267 2.28 23.86 24.69
C ASP A 267 1.18 23.20 25.55
N GLY A 268 1.52 22.94 26.82
CA GLY A 268 0.68 22.14 27.70
C GLY A 268 0.50 20.71 27.15
N THR A 269 -0.72 20.38 26.78
CA THR A 269 -1.11 19.08 26.20
C THR A 269 -1.21 19.10 24.67
N THR A 270 -0.75 20.18 24.05
CA THR A 270 -0.84 20.37 22.59
C THR A 270 0.53 20.38 21.94
#